data_464267448b786a13a1b421f00ac28860
#
_entry.id   464267448b786a13a1b421f00ac28860
#
_cell.length_a   1.000
_cell.length_b   1.000
_cell.length_c   1.000
_cell.angle_alpha   90.00
_cell.angle_beta   90.00
_cell.angle_gamma   90.00
#
_symmetry.space_group_name_H-M   'P 1'
#
loop_
_entity.id
_entity.type
_entity.pdbx_description
1 polymer ?
#
loop_
_entity_poly.entity_id
_entity_poly.type
_entity_poly.pdbx_seq_one_letter_code
_entity_poly.pdbx_strand_id
1 'polypeptide(L)'
;MKTMVKVRTYILAGAIGIFAFTAFGGSARANPKTGEAEFKEYCSACHFDGGNLINPAKTLSKIDREKNGVKSVKDIIKIMRKPGEGMSMFDEKTLPETDANKIAEYIINTFK
;
A
#
# COMPACT_ATOMS: atom_id res chain seq x y z
N MET A 1 30.97 -21.54 79.71
CA MET A 1 31.56 -21.90 78.46
C MET A 1 30.82 -21.15 77.34
N LYS A 2 31.45 -20.15 76.78
CA LYS A 2 30.86 -19.34 75.67
C LYS A 2 31.32 -19.88 74.38
N THR A 3 30.40 -20.52 73.62
CA THR A 3 30.67 -21.03 72.28
C THR A 3 30.54 -19.89 71.31
N MET A 4 31.67 -19.44 70.79
CA MET A 4 31.69 -18.43 69.70
C MET A 4 31.30 -19.07 68.39
N VAL A 5 30.13 -18.74 67.90
CA VAL A 5 29.73 -19.08 66.57
C VAL A 5 30.36 -18.12 65.58
N LYS A 6 31.31 -18.60 64.81
CA LYS A 6 31.90 -17.84 63.70
C LYS A 6 30.91 -17.78 62.55
N VAL A 7 30.27 -16.64 62.36
CA VAL A 7 29.45 -16.36 61.16
C VAL A 7 30.42 -16.15 60.01
N ARG A 8 30.42 -17.08 59.09
CA ARG A 8 31.11 -16.95 57.80
C ARG A 8 30.22 -16.18 56.82
N THR A 9 30.58 -14.92 56.61
CA THR A 9 29.91 -14.08 55.63
C THR A 9 30.32 -14.61 54.22
N TYR A 10 29.40 -15.21 53.51
CA TYR A 10 29.57 -15.50 52.11
C TYR A 10 29.16 -14.30 51.29
N ILE A 11 30.14 -13.61 50.70
CA ILE A 11 29.90 -12.57 49.71
C ILE A 11 29.48 -13.25 48.41
N LEU A 12 28.20 -13.26 48.10
CA LEU A 12 27.69 -13.63 46.81
C LEU A 12 27.96 -12.47 45.86
N ALA A 13 29.00 -12.62 45.05
CA ALA A 13 29.22 -11.74 43.89
C ALA A 13 28.13 -11.99 42.86
N GLY A 14 27.09 -11.14 42.90
CA GLY A 14 26.06 -11.13 41.86
C GLY A 14 26.64 -10.61 40.54
N ALA A 15 26.84 -11.48 39.60
CA ALA A 15 27.13 -11.08 38.22
C ALA A 15 25.88 -10.39 37.66
N ILE A 16 25.94 -9.07 37.53
CA ILE A 16 24.92 -8.30 36.81
C ILE A 16 25.12 -8.60 35.32
N GLY A 17 24.35 -9.54 34.81
CA GLY A 17 24.25 -9.80 33.38
C GLY A 17 23.57 -8.60 32.73
N ILE A 18 24.33 -7.78 32.02
CA ILE A 18 23.77 -6.76 31.13
C ILE A 18 23.16 -7.51 29.95
N PHE A 19 21.85 -7.75 29.99
CA PHE A 19 21.10 -8.15 28.83
C PHE A 19 21.07 -6.96 27.86
N ALA A 20 21.98 -6.96 26.90
CA ALA A 20 21.88 -6.09 25.75
C ALA A 20 20.64 -6.51 24.94
N PHE A 21 19.54 -5.83 25.16
CA PHE A 21 18.34 -5.95 24.32
C PHE A 21 18.68 -5.28 23.00
N THR A 22 19.23 -6.06 22.06
CA THR A 22 19.33 -5.64 20.67
C THR A 22 17.91 -5.61 20.14
N ALA A 23 17.30 -4.43 20.17
CA ALA A 23 16.08 -4.17 19.43
C ALA A 23 16.41 -4.34 17.92
N PHE A 24 16.12 -5.51 17.39
CA PHE A 24 16.02 -5.73 15.96
C PHE A 24 14.81 -4.91 15.50
N GLY A 25 15.03 -3.63 15.26
CA GLY A 25 14.12 -2.77 14.53
C GLY A 25 14.10 -3.24 13.08
N GLY A 26 13.41 -4.34 12.82
CA GLY A 26 13.03 -4.71 11.46
C GLY A 26 12.10 -3.64 10.95
N SER A 27 12.61 -2.70 10.15
CA SER A 27 11.76 -1.85 9.33
C SER A 27 10.96 -2.80 8.45
N ALA A 28 9.69 -3.02 8.79
CA ALA A 28 8.76 -3.66 7.88
C ALA A 28 8.67 -2.77 6.64
N ARG A 29 9.43 -3.08 5.60
CA ARG A 29 9.24 -2.50 4.28
C ARG A 29 7.85 -2.93 3.85
N ALA A 30 6.91 -1.98 3.87
CA ALA A 30 5.62 -2.19 3.25
C ALA A 30 5.90 -2.63 1.81
N ASN A 31 5.46 -3.83 1.44
CA ASN A 31 5.55 -4.31 0.07
C ASN A 31 4.82 -3.31 -0.82
N PRO A 32 5.43 -2.76 -1.87
CA PRO A 32 4.76 -1.82 -2.74
C PRO A 32 3.48 -2.48 -3.27
N LYS A 33 2.34 -1.82 -3.10
CA LYS A 33 1.07 -2.33 -3.60
C LYS A 33 1.15 -2.55 -5.10
N THR A 34 0.51 -3.60 -5.57
CA THR A 34 0.38 -3.89 -7.01
C THR A 34 -0.66 -2.98 -7.66
N GLY A 35 -0.62 -2.82 -8.97
CA GLY A 35 -1.66 -2.07 -9.70
C GLY A 35 -3.06 -2.62 -9.48
N GLU A 36 -3.19 -3.94 -9.35
CA GLU A 36 -4.47 -4.59 -8.99
C GLU A 36 -4.95 -4.20 -7.59
N ALA A 37 -4.07 -4.22 -6.60
CA ALA A 37 -4.43 -3.86 -5.23
C ALA A 37 -4.84 -2.39 -5.12
N GLU A 38 -4.10 -1.50 -5.78
CA GLU A 38 -4.43 -0.08 -5.87
C GLU A 38 -5.76 0.16 -6.62
N PHE A 39 -5.99 -0.56 -7.72
CA PHE A 39 -7.24 -0.50 -8.46
C PHE A 39 -8.44 -0.92 -7.59
N LYS A 40 -8.30 -2.01 -6.84
CA LYS A 40 -9.33 -2.48 -5.92
C LYS A 40 -9.66 -1.44 -4.84
N GLU A 41 -8.65 -0.74 -4.34
CA GLU A 41 -8.81 0.25 -3.28
C GLU A 41 -9.47 1.55 -3.78
N TYR A 42 -9.02 2.07 -4.93
CA TYR A 42 -9.42 3.41 -5.38
C TYR A 42 -10.48 3.41 -6.49
N CYS A 43 -10.61 2.36 -7.25
CA CYS A 43 -11.36 2.37 -8.51
C CYS A 43 -12.54 1.41 -8.54
N SER A 44 -12.44 0.25 -7.87
CA SER A 44 -13.41 -0.85 -8.02
C SER A 44 -14.82 -0.51 -7.55
N ALA A 45 -14.99 0.46 -6.66
CA ALA A 45 -16.32 0.87 -6.19
C ALA A 45 -17.22 1.33 -7.35
N CYS A 46 -16.65 2.01 -8.35
CA CYS A 46 -17.37 2.48 -9.54
C CYS A 46 -17.00 1.69 -10.81
N HIS A 47 -15.83 1.09 -10.85
CA HIS A 47 -15.30 0.34 -12.00
C HIS A 47 -15.17 -1.16 -11.71
N PHE A 48 -16.14 -1.72 -10.97
CA PHE A 48 -16.16 -3.14 -10.68
C PHE A 48 -16.08 -3.95 -11.98
N ASP A 49 -15.16 -4.93 -12.02
CA ASP A 49 -14.90 -5.77 -13.19
C ASP A 49 -14.69 -4.99 -14.52
N GLY A 50 -14.13 -3.79 -14.42
CA GLY A 50 -13.87 -2.94 -15.58
C GLY A 50 -15.08 -2.19 -16.11
N GLY A 51 -16.21 -2.27 -15.42
CA GLY A 51 -17.42 -1.53 -15.77
C GLY A 51 -17.36 -0.05 -15.45
N ASN A 52 -18.50 0.60 -15.54
CA ASN A 52 -18.70 1.96 -15.08
C ASN A 52 -20.12 2.09 -14.53
N LEU A 53 -20.23 2.26 -13.23
CA LEU A 53 -21.51 2.33 -12.53
C LEU A 53 -22.35 3.56 -12.94
N ILE A 54 -21.69 4.68 -13.21
CA ILE A 54 -22.34 5.96 -13.52
C ILE A 54 -22.70 6.04 -15.01
N ASN A 55 -21.79 5.61 -15.89
CA ASN A 55 -21.97 5.67 -17.34
C ASN A 55 -21.57 4.36 -18.00
N PRO A 56 -22.53 3.44 -18.22
CA PRO A 56 -22.25 2.13 -18.82
C PRO A 56 -21.67 2.17 -20.23
N ALA A 57 -21.74 3.30 -20.93
CA ALA A 57 -21.14 3.48 -22.26
C ALA A 57 -19.65 3.86 -22.20
N LYS A 58 -19.12 4.11 -21.00
CA LYS A 58 -17.72 4.49 -20.78
C LYS A 58 -17.04 3.51 -19.82
N THR A 59 -17.03 2.22 -20.20
CA THR A 59 -16.35 1.20 -19.40
C THR A 59 -14.82 1.28 -19.55
N LEU A 60 -14.10 0.49 -18.77
CA LEU A 60 -12.64 0.37 -18.89
C LEU A 60 -12.21 -0.62 -19.99
N SER A 61 -13.15 -1.25 -20.70
CA SER A 61 -12.81 -2.12 -21.82
C SER A 61 -12.01 -1.36 -22.89
N LYS A 62 -11.15 -2.07 -23.60
CA LYS A 62 -10.35 -1.47 -24.67
C LYS A 62 -11.21 -0.74 -25.71
N ILE A 63 -12.30 -1.36 -26.12
CA ILE A 63 -13.21 -0.81 -27.13
C ILE A 63 -13.79 0.53 -26.66
N ASP A 64 -14.31 0.58 -25.45
CA ASP A 64 -14.90 1.81 -24.91
C ASP A 64 -13.84 2.88 -24.65
N ARG A 65 -12.68 2.49 -24.13
CA ARG A 65 -11.56 3.42 -23.93
C ARG A 65 -11.12 4.06 -25.26
N GLU A 66 -10.85 3.25 -26.27
CA GLU A 66 -10.42 3.75 -27.59
C GLU A 66 -11.48 4.64 -28.25
N LYS A 67 -12.76 4.27 -28.15
CA LYS A 67 -13.88 5.07 -28.64
C LYS A 67 -13.95 6.44 -27.97
N ASN A 68 -13.56 6.52 -26.70
CA ASN A 68 -13.53 7.77 -25.92
C ASN A 68 -12.15 8.46 -25.95
N GLY A 69 -11.23 8.04 -26.82
CA GLY A 69 -9.92 8.67 -27.00
C GLY A 69 -8.89 8.31 -25.93
N VAL A 70 -9.14 7.30 -25.10
CA VAL A 70 -8.28 6.82 -24.00
C VAL A 70 -7.49 5.61 -24.46
N LYS A 71 -6.29 5.82 -24.99
CA LYS A 71 -5.50 4.79 -25.68
C LYS A 71 -4.25 4.37 -24.93
N SER A 72 -3.75 5.21 -24.01
CA SER A 72 -2.48 5.02 -23.34
C SER A 72 -2.58 5.13 -21.81
N VAL A 73 -1.54 4.65 -21.11
CA VAL A 73 -1.35 4.87 -19.68
C VAL A 73 -1.49 6.36 -19.33
N LYS A 74 -0.85 7.22 -20.13
CA LYS A 74 -0.88 8.66 -19.93
C LYS A 74 -2.30 9.25 -20.04
N ASP A 75 -3.12 8.74 -20.97
CA ASP A 75 -4.50 9.19 -21.12
C ASP A 75 -5.34 8.81 -19.89
N ILE A 76 -5.13 7.61 -19.36
CA ILE A 76 -5.81 7.14 -18.15
C ILE A 76 -5.44 8.02 -16.94
N ILE A 77 -4.15 8.28 -16.75
CA ILE A 77 -3.66 9.13 -15.66
C ILE A 77 -4.24 10.56 -15.79
N LYS A 78 -4.27 11.10 -17.01
CA LYS A 78 -4.88 12.41 -17.26
C LYS A 78 -6.35 12.47 -16.79
N ILE A 79 -7.11 11.39 -17.02
CA ILE A 79 -8.51 11.29 -16.53
C ILE A 79 -8.54 11.22 -15.01
N MET A 80 -7.65 10.46 -14.37
CA MET A 80 -7.58 10.41 -12.91
C MET A 80 -7.34 11.80 -12.30
N ARG A 81 -6.48 12.60 -12.93
CA ARG A 81 -6.12 13.96 -12.48
C ARG A 81 -7.21 14.99 -12.78
N LYS A 82 -7.90 14.83 -13.90
CA LYS A 82 -8.94 15.73 -14.34
C LYS A 82 -10.11 14.94 -14.95
N PRO A 83 -10.92 14.27 -14.11
CA PRO A 83 -12.02 13.44 -14.56
C PRO A 83 -13.18 14.29 -15.10
N GLY A 84 -14.01 13.62 -15.86
CA GLY A 84 -15.34 14.17 -16.21
C GLY A 84 -16.33 14.05 -15.04
N GLU A 85 -17.57 14.40 -15.34
CA GLU A 85 -18.66 14.33 -14.38
C GLU A 85 -18.89 12.88 -13.88
N GLY A 86 -19.09 12.74 -12.57
CA GLY A 86 -19.39 11.49 -11.91
C GLY A 86 -18.18 10.68 -11.44
N MET A 87 -16.96 11.06 -11.79
CA MET A 87 -15.75 10.43 -11.30
C MET A 87 -14.99 11.34 -10.34
N SER A 88 -14.48 10.78 -9.25
CA SER A 88 -13.66 11.51 -8.28
C SER A 88 -12.29 11.89 -8.89
N MET A 89 -11.79 13.05 -8.51
CA MET A 89 -10.45 13.49 -8.87
C MET A 89 -9.43 12.88 -7.91
N PHE A 90 -8.36 12.34 -8.46
CA PHE A 90 -7.22 11.82 -7.71
C PHE A 90 -6.00 12.73 -7.97
N ASP A 91 -5.65 13.54 -6.99
CA ASP A 91 -4.43 14.35 -7.03
C ASP A 91 -3.18 13.52 -6.68
N GLU A 92 -2.00 14.11 -6.84
CA GLU A 92 -0.73 13.42 -6.56
C GLU A 92 -0.50 13.12 -5.07
N LYS A 93 -1.22 13.79 -4.17
CA LYS A 93 -1.17 13.51 -2.73
C LYS A 93 -1.94 12.23 -2.40
N THR A 94 -3.11 12.07 -2.99
CA THR A 94 -3.99 10.92 -2.78
C THR A 94 -3.48 9.70 -3.54
N LEU A 95 -3.04 9.90 -4.76
CA LEU A 95 -2.54 8.85 -5.65
C LEU A 95 -1.26 9.34 -6.34
N PRO A 96 -0.07 9.02 -5.77
CA PRO A 96 1.21 9.38 -6.35
C PRO A 96 1.36 8.87 -7.79
N GLU A 97 2.18 9.55 -8.59
CA GLU A 97 2.38 9.22 -10.01
C GLU A 97 2.79 7.76 -10.24
N THR A 98 3.64 7.21 -9.36
CA THR A 98 4.06 5.80 -9.41
C THR A 98 2.88 4.83 -9.28
N ASP A 99 1.94 5.13 -8.41
CA ASP A 99 0.78 4.27 -8.16
C ASP A 99 -0.28 4.48 -9.24
N ALA A 100 -0.48 5.71 -9.73
CA ALA A 100 -1.32 5.99 -10.90
C ALA A 100 -0.84 5.23 -12.15
N ASN A 101 0.47 5.15 -12.38
CA ASN A 101 1.06 4.36 -13.47
C ASN A 101 0.74 2.86 -13.33
N LYS A 102 0.94 2.28 -12.14
CA LYS A 102 0.61 0.87 -11.88
C LYS A 102 -0.86 0.55 -12.13
N ILE A 103 -1.76 1.42 -11.68
CA ILE A 103 -3.20 1.26 -11.92
C ILE A 103 -3.51 1.34 -13.42
N ALA A 104 -2.97 2.31 -14.12
CA ALA A 104 -3.22 2.49 -15.55
C ALA A 104 -2.69 1.31 -16.36
N GLU A 105 -1.51 0.78 -16.04
CA GLU A 105 -0.96 -0.43 -16.66
C GLU A 105 -1.85 -1.65 -16.36
N TYR A 106 -2.31 -1.81 -15.12
CA TYR A 106 -3.24 -2.87 -14.76
C TYR A 106 -4.52 -2.80 -15.61
N ILE A 107 -5.12 -1.62 -15.76
CA ILE A 107 -6.33 -1.40 -16.56
C ILE A 107 -6.10 -1.84 -18.02
N ILE A 108 -5.01 -1.37 -18.63
CA ILE A 108 -4.70 -1.69 -20.04
C ILE A 108 -4.48 -3.19 -20.25
N ASN A 109 -3.82 -3.86 -19.31
CA ASN A 109 -3.48 -5.26 -19.43
C ASN A 109 -4.65 -6.21 -19.08
N THR A 110 -5.58 -5.76 -18.27
CA THR A 110 -6.67 -6.58 -17.75
C THR A 110 -7.96 -6.44 -18.56
N PHE A 111 -8.36 -5.23 -18.91
CA PHE A 111 -9.63 -4.95 -19.61
C PHE A 111 -9.40 -4.75 -21.11
N LYS A 112 -9.15 -5.87 -21.79
CA LYS A 112 -8.86 -5.94 -23.24
C LYS A 112 -10.13 -5.92 -24.08
#